data_7a63232cdec56e8792f20da651460274
#
_entry.id   7a63232cdec56e8792f20da651460274
#
_cell.length_a   1.000
_cell.length_b   1.000
_cell.length_c   1.000
_cell.angle_alpha   90.00
_cell.angle_beta   90.00
_cell.angle_gamma   90.00
#
_symmetry.space_group_name_H-M   'P 1'
#
loop_
_entity.id
_entity.type
_entity.pdbx_description
1 polymer ?
#
loop_
_entity_poly.entity_id
_entity_poly.type
_entity_poly.pdbx_seq_one_letter_code
_entity_poly.pdbx_strand_id
1 'polypeptide(L)'
;VAEHGHLPFQIATPVVTLFVSAPQTTTLMFNAIGVVAVWWLAGMLPDVARPGCYLLRFAAIIQGAAVLFFWIWPASFPHSVAEHIGNGLQQCWALMLLAPWIHLCTYSLFAVTWVQRVALTLLTWLYLFLLAPLLFALHALALNAWGLLAMPLLHLLFGVMVAIIGFVAIYGWAMSWANARLQPAPLT
;
A
#
# COMPACT_ATOMS: atom_id res chain seq x y z
N VAL A 1 -41.50 -13.69 -6.29
CA VAL A 1 -40.24 -14.43 -6.46
C VAL A 1 -39.53 -13.76 -7.62
N ALA A 2 -38.53 -12.89 -7.32
CA ALA A 2 -37.73 -12.24 -8.33
C ALA A 2 -36.56 -13.18 -8.69
N GLU A 3 -36.53 -13.68 -9.91
CA GLU A 3 -35.39 -14.38 -10.47
C GLU A 3 -34.23 -13.37 -10.57
N HIS A 4 -33.21 -13.60 -9.79
CA HIS A 4 -31.94 -12.90 -9.91
C HIS A 4 -31.27 -13.37 -11.20
N GLY A 5 -31.22 -12.50 -12.20
CA GLY A 5 -30.57 -12.79 -13.47
C GLY A 5 -29.09 -13.13 -13.23
N HIS A 6 -28.75 -14.37 -13.43
CA HIS A 6 -27.36 -14.84 -13.44
C HIS A 6 -26.65 -14.19 -14.65
N LEU A 7 -25.65 -13.37 -14.38
CA LEU A 7 -24.74 -12.90 -15.44
C LEU A 7 -24.04 -14.12 -16.07
N PRO A 8 -23.90 -14.17 -17.41
CA PRO A 8 -23.46 -15.38 -18.14
C PRO A 8 -21.96 -15.69 -18.00
N PHE A 9 -21.21 -14.96 -17.18
CA PHE A 9 -19.81 -15.31 -16.85
C PHE A 9 -19.55 -15.14 -15.37
N GLN A 10 -19.29 -16.24 -14.72
CA GLN A 10 -18.55 -16.25 -13.48
C GLN A 10 -17.06 -16.13 -13.85
N ILE A 11 -16.46 -14.99 -13.63
CA ILE A 11 -14.99 -14.92 -13.58
C ILE A 11 -14.62 -15.68 -12.31
N ALA A 12 -14.29 -16.97 -12.48
CA ALA A 12 -13.64 -17.74 -11.42
C ALA A 12 -12.27 -17.10 -11.21
N THR A 13 -12.20 -16.13 -10.31
CA THR A 13 -10.89 -15.73 -9.77
C THR A 13 -10.28 -16.98 -9.17
N PRO A 14 -9.03 -17.35 -9.51
CA PRO A 14 -8.35 -18.43 -8.83
C PRO A 14 -8.26 -18.04 -7.35
N VAL A 15 -9.17 -18.60 -6.55
CA VAL A 15 -9.17 -18.38 -5.10
C VAL A 15 -7.98 -19.14 -4.59
N VAL A 16 -6.88 -18.44 -4.32
CA VAL A 16 -5.78 -18.98 -3.53
C VAL A 16 -6.33 -19.11 -2.12
N THR A 17 -6.85 -20.27 -1.78
CA THR A 17 -7.31 -20.60 -0.43
C THR A 17 -6.09 -20.85 0.45
N LEU A 18 -5.45 -19.78 0.89
CA LEU A 18 -4.47 -19.85 1.97
C LEU A 18 -5.23 -19.98 3.29
N PHE A 19 -5.25 -21.18 3.83
CA PHE A 19 -5.74 -21.41 5.19
C PHE A 19 -4.67 -20.96 6.18
N VAL A 20 -4.73 -19.71 6.60
CA VAL A 20 -3.84 -19.18 7.62
C VAL A 20 -4.57 -19.28 8.96
N SER A 21 -4.05 -20.11 9.86
CA SER A 21 -4.59 -20.28 11.21
C SER A 21 -4.33 -19.07 12.10
N ALA A 22 -5.11 -18.94 13.17
CA ALA A 22 -4.85 -17.95 14.22
C ALA A 22 -3.43 -18.12 14.78
N PRO A 23 -2.75 -17.03 15.13
CA PRO A 23 -1.37 -17.08 15.63
C PRO A 23 -1.29 -17.82 16.98
N GLN A 24 -0.24 -18.63 17.13
CA GLN A 24 0.04 -19.31 18.39
C GLN A 24 0.49 -18.30 19.46
N THR A 25 0.29 -18.62 20.74
CA THR A 25 0.69 -17.78 21.87
C THR A 25 2.18 -17.41 21.84
N THR A 26 3.03 -18.35 21.46
CA THR A 26 4.47 -18.10 21.31
C THR A 26 4.77 -17.05 20.25
N THR A 27 4.09 -17.10 19.09
CA THR A 27 4.21 -16.12 18.02
C THR A 27 3.75 -14.73 18.50
N LEU A 28 2.65 -14.66 19.27
CA LEU A 28 2.18 -13.40 19.85
C LEU A 28 3.21 -12.80 20.81
N MET A 29 3.82 -13.60 21.68
CA MET A 29 4.85 -13.14 22.62
C MET A 29 6.09 -12.60 21.89
N PHE A 30 6.60 -13.32 20.87
CA PHE A 30 7.73 -12.83 20.08
C PHE A 30 7.40 -11.53 19.34
N ASN A 31 6.19 -11.41 18.79
CA ASN A 31 5.76 -10.17 18.16
C ASN A 31 5.60 -9.02 19.17
N ALA A 32 5.08 -9.27 20.36
CA ALA A 32 4.98 -8.26 21.43
C ALA A 32 6.37 -7.73 21.81
N ILE A 33 7.34 -8.63 22.00
CA ILE A 33 8.74 -8.25 22.26
C ILE A 33 9.30 -7.43 21.08
N GLY A 34 9.05 -7.86 19.84
CA GLY A 34 9.45 -7.15 18.64
C GLY A 34 8.88 -5.74 18.56
N VAL A 35 7.60 -5.56 18.88
CA VAL A 35 6.94 -4.24 18.95
C VAL A 35 7.64 -3.31 19.94
N VAL A 36 7.91 -3.80 21.15
CA VAL A 36 8.62 -3.03 22.18
C VAL A 36 10.04 -2.69 21.73
N ALA A 37 10.75 -3.66 21.14
CA ALA A 37 12.10 -3.45 20.63
C ALA A 37 12.13 -2.40 19.50
N VAL A 38 11.23 -2.47 18.53
CA VAL A 38 11.11 -1.50 17.43
C VAL A 38 10.79 -0.11 17.97
N TRP A 39 9.86 -0.03 18.92
CA TRP A 39 9.51 1.25 19.58
C TRP A 39 10.72 1.89 20.25
N TRP A 40 11.50 1.10 20.98
CA TRP A 40 12.68 1.57 21.70
C TRP A 40 13.81 1.96 20.74
N LEU A 41 14.11 1.10 19.75
CA LEU A 41 15.12 1.38 18.72
C LEU A 41 14.77 2.64 17.91
N ALA A 42 13.49 2.86 17.61
CA ALA A 42 13.04 4.10 16.96
C ALA A 42 13.39 5.35 17.77
N GLY A 43 13.37 5.24 19.11
CA GLY A 43 13.76 6.35 19.99
C GLY A 43 15.27 6.64 19.99
N MET A 44 16.10 5.70 19.55
CA MET A 44 17.55 5.86 19.48
C MET A 44 18.05 6.47 18.15
N LEU A 45 17.15 6.65 17.17
CA LEU A 45 17.51 7.22 15.88
C LEU A 45 17.91 8.70 16.02
N PRO A 46 18.94 9.14 15.29
CA PRO A 46 19.39 10.54 15.30
C PRO A 46 18.33 11.45 14.69
N ASP A 47 18.40 12.73 15.03
CA ASP A 47 17.44 13.76 14.58
C ASP A 47 17.28 13.85 13.06
N VAL A 48 18.33 13.57 12.30
CA VAL A 48 18.28 13.53 10.83
C VAL A 48 17.34 12.42 10.33
N ALA A 49 17.16 11.33 11.10
CA ALA A 49 16.29 10.20 10.76
C ALA A 49 14.88 10.30 11.39
N ARG A 50 14.45 11.46 11.87
CA ARG A 50 13.12 11.67 12.49
C ARG A 50 11.94 11.12 11.67
N PRO A 51 11.87 11.30 10.34
CA PRO A 51 10.78 10.70 9.55
C PRO A 51 10.75 9.17 9.67
N GLY A 52 11.91 8.52 9.68
CA GLY A 52 12.03 7.07 9.90
C GLY A 52 11.59 6.65 11.31
N CYS A 53 11.92 7.46 12.33
CA CYS A 53 11.46 7.23 13.70
C CYS A 53 9.92 7.21 13.77
N TYR A 54 9.25 8.19 13.16
CA TYR A 54 7.78 8.23 13.14
C TYR A 54 7.18 7.04 12.39
N LEU A 55 7.77 6.65 11.26
CA LEU A 55 7.32 5.48 10.50
C LEU A 55 7.46 4.19 11.31
N LEU A 56 8.59 3.98 11.98
CA LEU A 56 8.82 2.80 12.82
C LEU A 56 7.87 2.76 14.03
N ARG A 57 7.63 3.91 14.68
CA ARG A 57 6.66 4.00 15.77
C ARG A 57 5.24 3.73 15.29
N PHE A 58 4.88 4.26 14.14
CA PHE A 58 3.58 3.97 13.54
C PHE A 58 3.42 2.49 13.22
N ALA A 59 4.44 1.85 12.63
CA ALA A 59 4.47 0.41 12.41
C ALA A 59 4.32 -0.38 13.72
N ALA A 60 5.05 0.03 14.77
CA ALA A 60 4.96 -0.59 16.08
C ALA A 60 3.56 -0.45 16.71
N ILE A 61 2.90 0.69 16.54
CA ILE A 61 1.51 0.89 17.02
C ILE A 61 0.55 -0.07 16.30
N ILE A 62 0.64 -0.15 14.97
CA ILE A 62 -0.21 -1.04 14.17
C ILE A 62 0.00 -2.49 14.59
N GLN A 63 1.25 -2.91 14.67
CA GLN A 63 1.60 -4.29 15.05
C GLN A 63 1.22 -4.58 16.50
N GLY A 64 1.39 -3.62 17.41
CA GLY A 64 0.97 -3.74 18.81
C GLY A 64 -0.55 -3.88 18.95
N ALA A 65 -1.32 -3.12 18.18
CA ALA A 65 -2.77 -3.25 18.13
C ALA A 65 -3.19 -4.63 17.59
N ALA A 66 -2.52 -5.15 16.57
CA ALA A 66 -2.76 -6.49 16.04
C ALA A 66 -2.46 -7.57 17.09
N VAL A 67 -1.32 -7.49 17.79
CA VAL A 67 -0.96 -8.42 18.87
C VAL A 67 -2.01 -8.39 19.97
N LEU A 68 -2.42 -7.20 20.41
CA LEU A 68 -3.44 -7.03 21.44
C LEU A 68 -4.79 -7.62 21.02
N PHE A 69 -5.20 -7.38 19.77
CA PHE A 69 -6.43 -7.94 19.22
C PHE A 69 -6.41 -9.47 19.23
N PHE A 70 -5.37 -10.09 18.70
CA PHE A 70 -5.26 -11.55 18.66
C PHE A 70 -5.07 -12.17 20.06
N TRP A 71 -4.56 -11.41 21.02
CA TRP A 71 -4.49 -11.84 22.42
C TRP A 71 -5.87 -11.95 23.08
N ILE A 72 -6.76 -10.98 22.78
CA ILE A 72 -8.08 -10.89 23.42
C ILE A 72 -9.12 -11.69 22.62
N TRP A 73 -9.10 -11.60 21.28
CA TRP A 73 -10.10 -12.18 20.38
C TRP A 73 -9.50 -12.97 19.22
N PRO A 74 -8.76 -14.06 19.48
CA PRO A 74 -8.03 -14.78 18.41
C PRO A 74 -8.92 -15.37 17.32
N ALA A 75 -10.17 -15.75 17.66
CA ALA A 75 -11.12 -16.37 16.72
C ALA A 75 -12.01 -15.35 15.98
N SER A 76 -11.96 -14.07 16.34
CA SER A 76 -12.89 -13.05 15.84
C SER A 76 -12.28 -12.15 14.75
N PHE A 77 -11.14 -12.54 14.16
CA PHE A 77 -10.53 -11.73 13.12
C PHE A 77 -11.41 -11.74 11.85
N PRO A 78 -11.94 -10.57 11.42
CA PRO A 78 -13.03 -10.52 10.45
C PRO A 78 -12.57 -10.63 8.98
N HIS A 79 -11.26 -10.66 8.72
CA HIS A 79 -10.72 -10.60 7.37
C HIS A 79 -10.02 -11.90 6.97
N SER A 80 -10.37 -12.39 5.79
CA SER A 80 -9.66 -13.50 5.15
C SER A 80 -8.51 -13.00 4.27
N VAL A 81 -7.55 -13.88 3.97
CA VAL A 81 -6.46 -13.55 3.04
C VAL A 81 -6.99 -13.21 1.64
N ALA A 82 -8.03 -13.92 1.20
CA ALA A 82 -8.66 -13.67 -0.09
C ALA A 82 -9.30 -12.29 -0.16
N GLU A 83 -9.99 -11.86 0.91
CA GLU A 83 -10.55 -10.50 1.02
C GLU A 83 -9.45 -9.44 1.06
N HIS A 84 -8.36 -9.67 1.79
CA HIS A 84 -7.24 -8.75 1.84
C HIS A 84 -6.64 -8.50 0.44
N ILE A 85 -6.40 -9.57 -0.31
CA ILE A 85 -5.87 -9.49 -1.67
C ILE A 85 -6.90 -8.85 -2.62
N GLY A 86 -8.15 -9.28 -2.55
CA GLY A 86 -9.23 -8.74 -3.38
C GLY A 86 -9.47 -7.26 -3.17
N ASN A 87 -9.59 -6.83 -1.93
CA ASN A 87 -9.78 -5.42 -1.56
C ASN A 87 -8.56 -4.57 -1.97
N GLY A 88 -7.36 -5.09 -1.79
CA GLY A 88 -6.15 -4.39 -2.18
C GLY A 88 -6.03 -4.21 -3.70
N LEU A 89 -6.33 -5.22 -4.49
CA LEU A 89 -6.42 -5.11 -5.94
C LEU A 89 -7.49 -4.10 -6.36
N GLN A 90 -8.67 -4.16 -5.73
CA GLN A 90 -9.74 -3.18 -5.99
C GLN A 90 -9.31 -1.75 -5.69
N GLN A 91 -8.57 -1.51 -4.61
CA GLN A 91 -8.00 -0.20 -4.31
C GLN A 91 -7.01 0.27 -5.38
N CYS A 92 -6.14 -0.60 -5.89
CA CYS A 92 -5.24 -0.26 -6.99
C CYS A 92 -6.03 0.08 -8.28
N TRP A 93 -7.09 -0.66 -8.61
CA TRP A 93 -7.98 -0.33 -9.72
C TRP A 93 -8.66 1.03 -9.53
N ALA A 94 -9.13 1.34 -8.33
CA ALA A 94 -9.72 2.64 -8.01
C ALA A 94 -8.70 3.77 -8.19
N LEU A 95 -7.45 3.59 -7.76
CA LEU A 95 -6.37 4.55 -7.98
C LEU A 95 -6.06 4.73 -9.47
N MET A 96 -6.05 3.65 -10.26
CA MET A 96 -5.85 3.75 -11.71
C MET A 96 -6.95 4.55 -12.40
N LEU A 97 -8.21 4.37 -11.99
CA LEU A 97 -9.34 5.14 -12.51
C LEU A 97 -9.30 6.61 -12.06
N LEU A 98 -8.80 6.88 -10.86
CA LEU A 98 -8.71 8.21 -10.30
C LEU A 98 -7.49 9.00 -10.82
N ALA A 99 -6.40 8.32 -11.20
CA ALA A 99 -5.15 8.95 -11.63
C ALA A 99 -5.33 9.97 -12.77
N PRO A 100 -6.07 9.70 -13.88
CA PRO A 100 -6.28 10.69 -14.94
C PRO A 100 -6.95 11.97 -14.45
N TRP A 101 -7.92 11.86 -13.53
CA TRP A 101 -8.63 13.00 -12.97
C TRP A 101 -7.73 13.85 -12.09
N ILE A 102 -6.93 13.23 -11.23
CA ILE A 102 -5.92 13.93 -10.43
C ILE A 102 -4.92 14.64 -11.34
N HIS A 103 -4.43 13.96 -12.39
CA HIS A 103 -3.50 14.55 -13.34
C HIS A 103 -4.12 15.69 -14.14
N LEU A 104 -5.38 15.57 -14.56
CA LEU A 104 -6.09 16.63 -15.24
C LEU A 104 -6.19 17.90 -14.38
N CYS A 105 -6.56 17.74 -13.10
CA CYS A 105 -6.68 18.86 -12.17
C CYS A 105 -5.33 19.48 -11.82
N THR A 106 -4.32 18.65 -11.53
CA THR A 106 -3.01 19.12 -11.03
C THR A 106 -2.12 19.65 -12.16
N TYR A 107 -2.00 18.94 -13.28
CA TYR A 107 -1.12 19.36 -14.37
C TYR A 107 -1.67 20.56 -15.16
N SER A 108 -2.95 20.92 -15.01
CA SER A 108 -3.48 22.14 -15.58
C SER A 108 -2.86 23.41 -14.96
N LEU A 109 -2.39 23.32 -13.72
CA LEU A 109 -1.76 24.40 -12.97
C LEU A 109 -0.28 24.63 -13.33
N PHE A 110 0.33 23.68 -14.04
CA PHE A 110 1.77 23.70 -14.33
C PHE A 110 2.06 23.81 -15.84
N ALA A 111 3.22 24.38 -16.18
CA ALA A 111 3.70 24.54 -17.55
C ALA A 111 4.18 23.21 -18.17
N VAL A 112 3.35 22.17 -18.07
CA VAL A 112 3.61 20.82 -18.62
C VAL A 112 2.90 20.69 -19.96
N THR A 113 3.61 20.24 -20.99
CA THR A 113 3.02 20.04 -22.32
C THR A 113 1.98 18.91 -22.32
N TRP A 114 1.03 18.96 -23.27
CA TRP A 114 0.01 17.92 -23.39
C TRP A 114 0.59 16.51 -23.53
N VAL A 115 1.65 16.35 -24.33
CA VAL A 115 2.33 15.06 -24.51
C VAL A 115 2.90 14.55 -23.18
N GLN A 116 3.50 15.43 -22.39
CA GLN A 116 4.03 15.07 -21.06
C GLN A 116 2.92 14.65 -20.10
N ARG A 117 1.76 15.33 -20.11
CA ARG A 117 0.61 14.96 -19.28
C ARG A 117 0.13 13.54 -19.59
N VAL A 118 -0.03 13.23 -20.89
CA VAL A 118 -0.42 11.88 -21.33
C VAL A 118 0.64 10.86 -20.94
N ALA A 119 1.92 11.13 -21.21
CA ALA A 119 3.02 10.21 -20.87
C ALA A 119 3.11 9.93 -19.37
N LEU A 120 2.95 10.93 -18.52
CA LEU A 120 2.95 10.77 -17.06
C LEU A 120 1.73 9.98 -16.57
N THR A 121 0.57 10.17 -17.17
CA THR A 121 -0.62 9.38 -16.84
C THR A 121 -0.44 7.92 -17.22
N LEU A 122 0.10 7.65 -18.42
CA LEU A 122 0.41 6.29 -18.86
C LEU A 122 1.49 5.63 -17.99
N LEU A 123 2.51 6.39 -17.58
CA LEU A 123 3.54 5.90 -16.66
C LEU A 123 2.95 5.54 -15.28
N THR A 124 2.05 6.37 -14.77
CA THR A 124 1.36 6.09 -13.50
C THR A 124 0.49 4.83 -13.61
N TRP A 125 -0.22 4.65 -14.73
CA TRP A 125 -0.99 3.44 -14.97
C TRP A 125 -0.10 2.20 -15.06
N LEU A 126 0.99 2.29 -15.81
CA LEU A 126 1.95 1.20 -15.92
C LEU A 126 2.53 0.82 -14.55
N TYR A 127 2.90 1.83 -13.75
CA TYR A 127 3.38 1.63 -12.39
C TYR A 127 2.35 0.87 -11.53
N LEU A 128 1.11 1.35 -11.46
CA LEU A 128 0.07 0.73 -10.65
C LEU A 128 -0.30 -0.67 -11.16
N PHE A 129 -0.34 -0.85 -12.49
CA PHE A 129 -0.65 -2.13 -13.11
C PHE A 129 0.40 -3.20 -12.82
N LEU A 130 1.68 -2.84 -12.82
CA LEU A 130 2.78 -3.76 -12.49
C LEU A 130 2.92 -3.95 -10.98
N LEU A 131 2.73 -2.87 -10.21
CA LEU A 131 2.87 -2.92 -8.75
C LEU A 131 1.82 -3.83 -8.11
N ALA A 132 0.56 -3.72 -8.53
CA ALA A 132 -0.54 -4.40 -7.86
C ALA A 132 -0.34 -5.93 -7.77
N PRO A 133 -0.15 -6.68 -8.88
CA PRO A 133 0.02 -8.12 -8.80
C PRO A 133 1.28 -8.52 -8.04
N LEU A 134 2.39 -7.78 -8.23
CA LEU A 134 3.65 -8.05 -7.53
C LEU A 134 3.49 -7.85 -6.02
N LEU A 135 2.90 -6.74 -5.62
CA LEU A 135 2.70 -6.39 -4.22
C LEU A 135 1.83 -7.42 -3.50
N PHE A 136 0.69 -7.79 -4.10
CA PHE A 136 -0.22 -8.75 -3.48
C PHE A 136 0.27 -10.20 -3.55
N ALA A 137 1.11 -10.55 -4.52
CA ALA A 137 1.86 -11.80 -4.49
C ALA A 137 2.84 -11.85 -3.32
N LEU A 138 3.58 -10.76 -3.08
CA LEU A 138 4.45 -10.63 -1.91
C LEU A 138 3.68 -10.66 -0.59
N HIS A 139 2.50 -10.02 -0.52
CA HIS A 139 1.61 -10.10 0.64
C HIS A 139 1.16 -11.54 0.91
N ALA A 140 0.77 -12.28 -0.14
CA ALA A 140 0.38 -13.68 0.01
C ALA A 140 1.52 -14.53 0.56
N LEU A 141 2.75 -14.35 0.06
CA LEU A 141 3.95 -15.02 0.57
C LEU A 141 4.23 -14.64 2.03
N ALA A 142 4.15 -13.35 2.36
CA ALA A 142 4.37 -12.86 3.72
C ALA A 142 3.32 -13.41 4.69
N LEU A 143 2.05 -13.42 4.30
CA LEU A 143 0.96 -13.98 5.12
C LEU A 143 1.10 -15.49 5.30
N ASN A 144 1.59 -16.20 4.29
CA ASN A 144 1.90 -17.62 4.41
C ASN A 144 3.04 -17.88 5.40
N ALA A 145 4.05 -17.00 5.43
CA ALA A 145 5.22 -17.16 6.30
C ALA A 145 4.97 -16.68 7.74
N TRP A 146 4.27 -15.55 7.92
CA TRP A 146 4.13 -14.85 9.21
C TRP A 146 2.71 -14.90 9.79
N GLY A 147 1.75 -15.46 9.06
CA GLY A 147 0.37 -15.61 9.49
C GLY A 147 -0.43 -14.31 9.46
N LEU A 148 -1.68 -14.40 9.95
CA LEU A 148 -2.65 -13.28 9.95
C LEU A 148 -2.17 -12.07 10.76
N LEU A 149 -1.25 -12.27 11.70
CA LEU A 149 -0.71 -11.20 12.53
C LEU A 149 0.02 -10.12 11.72
N ALA A 150 0.57 -10.46 10.56
CA ALA A 150 1.22 -9.49 9.66
C ALA A 150 0.23 -8.69 8.80
N MET A 151 -1.03 -9.14 8.68
CA MET A 151 -2.00 -8.55 7.76
C MET A 151 -2.23 -7.05 7.97
N PRO A 152 -2.45 -6.52 9.20
CA PRO A 152 -2.66 -5.09 9.39
C PRO A 152 -1.46 -4.26 8.97
N LEU A 153 -0.25 -4.73 9.26
CA LEU A 153 0.99 -4.05 8.86
C LEU A 153 1.17 -4.04 7.34
N LEU A 154 0.95 -5.18 6.69
CA LEU A 154 1.01 -5.31 5.24
C LEU A 154 -0.04 -4.41 4.56
N HIS A 155 -1.27 -4.38 5.08
CA HIS A 155 -2.33 -3.57 4.51
C HIS A 155 -2.01 -2.07 4.57
N LEU A 156 -1.63 -1.57 5.75
CA LEU A 156 -1.46 -0.13 5.97
C LEU A 156 -0.12 0.40 5.43
N LEU A 157 1.00 -0.28 5.70
CA LEU A 157 2.32 0.22 5.31
C LEU A 157 2.76 -0.23 3.92
N PHE A 158 2.50 -1.48 3.58
CA PHE A 158 2.98 -2.07 2.33
C PHE A 158 1.91 -2.19 1.24
N GLY A 159 0.65 -1.88 1.53
CA GLY A 159 -0.43 -1.84 0.56
C GLY A 159 -0.61 -0.45 -0.03
N VAL A 160 -1.56 0.30 0.53
CA VAL A 160 -1.97 1.61 0.01
C VAL A 160 -0.83 2.64 0.06
N MET A 161 0.00 2.61 1.11
CA MET A 161 1.08 3.59 1.27
C MET A 161 2.13 3.46 0.16
N VAL A 162 2.51 2.24 -0.23
CA VAL A 162 3.46 2.02 -1.33
C VAL A 162 2.91 2.54 -2.66
N ALA A 163 1.62 2.30 -2.94
CA ALA A 163 0.97 2.82 -4.14
C ALA A 163 0.96 4.35 -4.17
N ILE A 164 0.64 5.00 -3.03
CA ILE A 164 0.63 6.46 -2.90
C ILE A 164 2.05 7.04 -3.02
N ILE A 165 3.04 6.46 -2.36
CA ILE A 165 4.43 6.94 -2.42
C ILE A 165 4.94 6.92 -3.86
N GLY A 166 4.71 5.85 -4.60
CA GLY A 166 5.12 5.79 -6.00
C GLY A 166 4.38 6.80 -6.88
N PHE A 167 3.08 6.98 -6.65
CA PHE A 167 2.30 8.02 -7.33
C PHE A 167 2.88 9.41 -7.06
N VAL A 168 3.16 9.74 -5.79
CA VAL A 168 3.75 11.03 -5.38
C VAL A 168 5.17 11.19 -5.94
N ALA A 169 5.97 10.11 -6.01
CA ALA A 169 7.31 10.15 -6.58
C ALA A 169 7.28 10.47 -8.09
N ILE A 170 6.37 9.84 -8.85
CA ILE A 170 6.17 10.15 -10.28
C ILE A 170 5.73 11.60 -10.45
N TYR A 171 4.80 12.06 -9.62
CA TYR A 171 4.33 13.44 -9.63
C TYR A 171 5.46 14.44 -9.31
N GLY A 172 6.23 14.20 -8.25
CA GLY A 172 7.37 15.05 -7.85
C GLY A 172 8.44 15.11 -8.94
N TRP A 173 8.72 13.99 -9.61
CA TRP A 173 9.62 13.94 -10.74
C TRP A 173 9.09 14.78 -11.92
N ALA A 174 7.79 14.70 -12.23
CA ALA A 174 7.17 15.52 -13.26
C ALA A 174 7.31 17.02 -12.98
N MET A 175 7.21 17.43 -11.72
CA MET A 175 7.37 18.83 -11.31
C MET A 175 8.79 19.35 -11.53
N SER A 176 9.81 18.51 -11.43
CA SER A 176 11.19 18.91 -11.70
C SER A 176 11.39 19.39 -13.16
N TRP A 177 10.65 18.83 -14.11
CA TRP A 177 10.69 19.23 -15.52
C TRP A 177 10.07 20.62 -15.76
N ALA A 178 8.97 20.93 -15.04
CA ALA A 178 8.33 22.24 -15.13
C ALA A 178 9.26 23.34 -14.60
N ASN A 179 9.91 23.10 -13.47
CA ASN A 179 10.84 24.06 -12.85
C ASN A 179 12.07 24.32 -13.72
N ALA A 180 12.63 23.29 -14.39
CA ALA A 180 13.79 23.45 -15.25
C ALA A 180 13.54 24.39 -16.45
N ARG A 181 12.28 24.54 -16.90
CA ARG A 181 11.90 25.45 -17.99
C ARG A 181 11.73 26.91 -17.55
N LEU A 182 11.53 27.13 -16.24
CA LEU A 182 11.33 28.46 -15.69
C LEU A 182 12.64 29.13 -15.28
N GLN A 183 13.76 28.39 -15.27
CA GLN A 183 15.07 28.97 -15.01
C GLN A 183 15.52 29.78 -16.25
N PRO A 184 15.79 31.10 -16.11
CA PRO A 184 16.36 31.87 -17.19
C PRO A 184 17.72 31.29 -17.57
N ALA A 185 18.00 31.29 -18.90
CA ALA A 185 19.32 30.90 -19.39
C ALA A 185 20.40 31.73 -18.67
N PRO A 186 21.53 31.09 -18.25
CA PRO A 186 22.61 31.84 -17.65
C PRO A 186 23.05 32.94 -18.61
N LEU A 187 23.08 34.18 -18.11
CA LEU A 187 23.60 35.32 -18.86
C LEU A 187 25.08 35.03 -19.14
N THR A 188 25.42 34.64 -20.37
CA THR A 188 26.78 34.44 -20.87
C THR A 188 27.39 35.79 -21.22
#